data_bb7af32c68b3115ce013d40cd4d369d8
#
_entry.id   bb7af32c68b3115ce013d40cd4d369d8
#
_cell.length_a   1.000
_cell.length_b   1.000
_cell.length_c   1.000
_cell.angle_alpha   90.00
_cell.angle_beta   90.00
_cell.angle_gamma   90.00
#
_symmetry.space_group_name_H-M   'P 1'
#
loop_
_entity.id
_entity.type
_entity.pdbx_description
1 polymer ?
#
loop_
_entity_poly.entity_id
_entity_poly.type
_entity_poly.pdbx_seq_one_letter_code
_entity_poly.pdbx_strand_id
1 'polypeptide(L)'
;MELYNRFYLDKEKDIIVNLYRKNEDEIEYVLETPNHKTGNLITNLARICGVETVKDEKDMKIIKGIIPASINADNEEVYIFRLGGIKVANIYDNGKIEIKAQIPAINKTLMSQTKDYKIDVKKTIIKTYILKKSKFRTDLHTHIHANLNSDDLIALGIKHQIKYSLYYIKKLGLKLSDKQAKEMFEKRCKIEKKYAYSDLPGKKLTRKIDDETFINFADLILNNKENMEENIAKIRNSLVLMKDGQAVFTNLEKLYIYRYAFSKGKISEEKIELEKEKIEQITEKDIKRILKQMLEDSKKEEYKNNSLLQDKLLWVAREYKKQGIKYAEISVTWIVRKGEEGAKILKELHEILPHIEKETGVKLRFLGSLSRTLMTEEQLKEGVDVLKVAAKSPYIVGSDIIGEEINDIRNFKQVIKELVEFAVRENNGFTIRIHAGENDSFRENVERAVSCVKESVPEGYKMPKCRIGHGLYGINLDTKEGIDLMHEMKKDGVVLEFQLTSNVRLNNLTQVEKHPIKQYLSYGVNCVQGSDGCGFYGTDCMEEQMALTNLLNLTEEDLMK
;
A
#
# COMPACT_ATOMS: atom_id res chain seq x y z
N MET A 1 -11.37 9.04 38.70
CA MET A 1 -12.26 8.06 38.05
C MET A 1 -12.05 6.73 38.74
N GLU A 2 -13.11 6.01 39.02
CA GLU A 2 -13.04 4.70 39.66
C GLU A 2 -12.71 3.64 38.60
N LEU A 3 -11.84 2.69 38.93
CA LEU A 3 -11.48 1.58 38.05
C LEU A 3 -12.72 0.72 37.80
N TYR A 4 -13.17 0.67 36.54
CA TYR A 4 -14.32 -0.11 36.12
C TYR A 4 -13.96 -1.59 35.93
N ASN A 5 -12.86 -1.85 35.22
CA ASN A 5 -12.37 -3.20 34.98
C ASN A 5 -10.89 -3.19 34.52
N ARG A 6 -10.30 -4.37 34.41
CA ARG A 6 -8.90 -4.55 33.99
C ARG A 6 -8.74 -5.85 33.22
N PHE A 7 -7.90 -5.86 32.19
CA PHE A 7 -7.47 -7.09 31.53
C PHE A 7 -6.04 -7.02 31.04
N TYR A 8 -5.43 -8.18 30.82
CA TYR A 8 -4.09 -8.30 30.28
C TYR A 8 -4.16 -8.56 28.77
N LEU A 9 -3.49 -7.73 27.97
CA LEU A 9 -3.20 -8.02 26.58
C LEU A 9 -2.12 -9.09 26.45
N ASP A 10 -1.12 -9.04 27.33
CA ASP A 10 -0.07 -10.05 27.45
C ASP A 10 0.37 -10.09 28.92
N LYS A 11 0.02 -11.18 29.61
CA LYS A 11 0.34 -11.33 31.04
C LYS A 11 1.82 -11.59 31.28
N GLU A 12 2.49 -12.28 30.34
CA GLU A 12 3.92 -12.58 30.48
C GLU A 12 4.80 -11.35 30.27
N LYS A 13 4.29 -10.36 29.56
CA LYS A 13 5.00 -9.11 29.25
C LYS A 13 4.46 -7.90 29.99
N ASP A 14 3.63 -8.12 30.99
CA ASP A 14 3.02 -7.07 31.84
C ASP A 14 2.34 -5.94 31.02
N ILE A 15 1.60 -6.34 29.96
CA ILE A 15 0.84 -5.40 29.16
C ILE A 15 -0.59 -5.40 29.64
N ILE A 16 -0.99 -4.30 30.29
CA ILE A 16 -2.23 -4.17 31.02
C ILE A 16 -3.12 -3.09 30.41
N VAL A 17 -4.43 -3.35 30.35
CA VAL A 17 -5.44 -2.34 30.03
C VAL A 17 -6.33 -2.14 31.25
N ASN A 18 -6.29 -0.95 31.82
CA ASN A 18 -7.20 -0.50 32.86
C ASN A 18 -8.33 0.29 32.20
N LEU A 19 -9.56 0.04 32.61
CA LEU A 19 -10.76 0.65 32.09
C LEU A 19 -11.44 1.50 33.16
N TYR A 20 -11.82 2.71 32.81
CA TYR A 20 -12.48 3.66 33.69
C TYR A 20 -13.77 4.14 33.05
N ARG A 21 -14.89 4.08 33.74
CA ARG A 21 -16.15 4.62 33.22
C ARG A 21 -16.08 6.16 33.25
N LYS A 22 -16.21 6.76 32.09
CA LYS A 22 -16.22 8.22 31.93
C LYS A 22 -17.65 8.78 32.01
N ASN A 23 -18.58 8.16 31.31
CA ASN A 23 -20.02 8.42 31.32
C ASN A 23 -20.76 7.16 30.84
N GLU A 24 -22.08 7.27 30.56
CA GLU A 24 -22.88 6.13 30.08
C GLU A 24 -22.45 5.62 28.71
N ASP A 25 -21.93 6.49 27.85
CA ASP A 25 -21.59 6.18 26.46
C ASP A 25 -20.09 5.96 26.21
N GLU A 26 -19.22 6.21 27.21
CA GLU A 26 -17.78 6.19 27.00
C GLU A 26 -16.99 5.55 28.14
N ILE A 27 -16.04 4.72 27.78
CA ILE A 27 -15.01 4.18 28.68
C ILE A 27 -13.66 4.81 28.33
N GLU A 28 -12.97 5.37 29.30
CA GLU A 28 -11.55 5.71 29.17
C GLU A 28 -10.72 4.46 29.44
N TYR A 29 -9.76 4.18 28.58
CA TYR A 29 -8.77 3.15 28.85
C TYR A 29 -7.39 3.75 29.11
N VAL A 30 -6.64 3.07 29.97
CA VAL A 30 -5.23 3.33 30.22
C VAL A 30 -4.47 2.04 29.97
N LEU A 31 -3.73 1.98 28.88
CA LEU A 31 -2.86 0.86 28.55
C LEU A 31 -1.47 1.16 29.08
N GLU A 32 -0.96 0.26 29.90
CA GLU A 32 0.37 0.33 30.48
C GLU A 32 1.23 -0.80 29.89
N THR A 33 2.42 -0.47 29.43
CA THR A 33 3.36 -1.44 28.88
C THR A 33 4.79 -1.06 29.21
N PRO A 34 5.62 -2.03 29.64
CA PRO A 34 7.05 -1.80 29.80
C PRO A 34 7.70 -1.36 28.48
N ASN A 35 8.83 -0.67 28.61
CA ASN A 35 9.59 -0.18 27.45
C ASN A 35 10.40 -1.31 26.81
N HIS A 36 9.72 -2.15 26.05
CA HIS A 36 10.31 -3.26 25.30
C HIS A 36 9.72 -3.34 23.88
N LYS A 37 10.23 -4.24 23.06
CA LYS A 37 9.87 -4.36 21.63
C LYS A 37 8.36 -4.44 21.39
N THR A 38 7.66 -5.29 22.14
CA THR A 38 6.21 -5.47 22.03
C THR A 38 5.46 -4.21 22.50
N GLY A 39 5.90 -3.60 23.60
CA GLY A 39 5.32 -2.36 24.10
C GLY A 39 5.46 -1.19 23.11
N ASN A 40 6.61 -1.08 22.48
CA ASN A 40 6.83 -0.07 21.43
C ASN A 40 5.93 -0.28 20.22
N LEU A 41 5.73 -1.54 19.80
CA LEU A 41 4.80 -1.89 18.72
C LEU A 41 3.37 -1.47 19.07
N ILE A 42 2.90 -1.81 20.27
CA ILE A 42 1.55 -1.46 20.76
C ILE A 42 1.37 0.05 20.84
N THR A 43 2.39 0.77 21.32
CA THR A 43 2.37 2.23 21.38
C THR A 43 2.20 2.85 19.99
N ASN A 44 2.93 2.35 19.03
CA ASN A 44 2.81 2.84 17.65
C ASN A 44 1.44 2.53 17.04
N LEU A 45 0.88 1.36 17.34
CA LEU A 45 -0.48 1.01 16.91
C LEU A 45 -1.55 1.89 17.55
N ALA A 46 -1.40 2.19 18.85
CA ALA A 46 -2.32 3.07 19.55
C ALA A 46 -2.30 4.49 18.96
N ARG A 47 -1.12 5.00 18.58
CA ARG A 47 -0.99 6.29 17.89
C ARG A 47 -1.73 6.32 16.55
N ILE A 48 -1.78 5.20 15.84
CA ILE A 48 -2.56 5.08 14.58
C ILE A 48 -4.06 5.25 14.84
N CYS A 49 -4.54 4.90 16.03
CA CYS A 49 -5.94 5.01 16.41
C CYS A 49 -6.34 6.39 16.97
N GLY A 50 -5.50 7.41 16.85
CA GLY A 50 -5.81 8.74 17.36
C GLY A 50 -5.78 8.87 18.88
N VAL A 51 -4.96 8.08 19.56
CA VAL A 51 -4.84 8.14 21.01
C VAL A 51 -4.20 9.44 21.45
N GLU A 52 -4.90 10.17 22.29
CA GLU A 52 -4.56 11.55 22.64
C GLU A 52 -3.25 11.71 23.43
N THR A 53 -2.81 10.70 24.18
CA THR A 53 -1.66 10.88 25.06
C THR A 53 -0.81 9.60 25.17
N VAL A 54 0.42 9.69 24.69
CA VAL A 54 1.47 8.72 25.02
C VAL A 54 2.45 9.41 25.94
N LYS A 55 2.55 8.97 27.20
CA LYS A 55 3.64 9.37 28.09
C LYS A 55 4.71 8.29 28.04
N ASP A 56 5.94 8.70 27.72
CA ASP A 56 7.12 7.89 27.94
C ASP A 56 7.64 8.20 29.36
N GLU A 57 7.40 7.33 30.29
CA GLU A 57 8.06 7.30 31.58
C GLU A 57 9.30 6.41 31.48
N LYS A 58 10.27 6.58 32.37
CA LYS A 58 11.63 6.02 32.25
C LYS A 58 11.68 4.53 31.85
N ASP A 59 10.74 3.73 32.34
CA ASP A 59 10.68 2.28 32.10
C ASP A 59 9.30 1.79 31.62
N MET A 60 8.33 2.69 31.45
CA MET A 60 6.95 2.39 31.11
C MET A 60 6.40 3.34 30.08
N LYS A 61 5.55 2.84 29.21
CA LYS A 61 4.74 3.63 28.30
C LYS A 61 3.29 3.55 28.71
N ILE A 62 2.66 4.71 28.81
CA ILE A 62 1.26 4.85 29.21
C ILE A 62 0.49 5.45 28.04
N ILE A 63 -0.55 4.75 27.59
CA ILE A 63 -1.39 5.14 26.49
C ILE A 63 -2.81 5.31 27.01
N LYS A 64 -3.42 6.47 26.76
CA LYS A 64 -4.79 6.76 27.14
C LYS A 64 -5.65 7.02 25.92
N GLY A 65 -6.88 6.57 25.95
CA GLY A 65 -7.85 6.84 24.91
C GLY A 65 -9.29 6.55 25.38
N ILE A 66 -10.23 6.90 24.53
CA ILE A 66 -11.66 6.72 24.77
C ILE A 66 -12.19 5.61 23.88
N ILE A 67 -13.05 4.76 24.45
CA ILE A 67 -13.80 3.76 23.73
C ILE A 67 -15.28 4.16 23.80
N PRO A 68 -15.87 4.60 22.69
CA PRO A 68 -17.30 4.92 22.65
C PRO A 68 -18.14 3.64 22.71
N ALA A 69 -19.35 3.75 23.23
CA ALA A 69 -20.35 2.72 23.12
C ALA A 69 -20.66 2.41 21.65
N SER A 70 -20.93 1.16 21.38
CA SER A 70 -21.26 0.65 20.04
C SER A 70 -22.30 -0.46 20.19
N ILE A 71 -22.99 -0.77 19.12
CA ILE A 71 -23.94 -1.90 19.08
C ILE A 71 -23.28 -3.04 18.30
N ASN A 72 -23.24 -4.23 18.88
CA ASN A 72 -22.74 -5.43 18.21
C ASN A 72 -23.79 -6.01 17.24
N ALA A 73 -23.42 -7.06 16.51
CA ALA A 73 -24.32 -7.70 15.55
C ALA A 73 -25.52 -8.43 16.20
N ASP A 74 -25.49 -8.63 17.50
CA ASP A 74 -26.54 -9.25 18.28
C ASP A 74 -27.44 -8.20 18.96
N ASN A 75 -27.30 -6.93 18.56
CA ASN A 75 -27.99 -5.76 19.11
C ASN A 75 -27.67 -5.48 20.59
N GLU A 76 -26.52 -5.94 21.06
CA GLU A 76 -26.08 -5.65 22.42
C GLU A 76 -25.16 -4.43 22.43
N GLU A 77 -25.29 -3.59 23.42
CA GLU A 77 -24.36 -2.49 23.67
C GLU A 77 -23.00 -3.01 24.13
N VAL A 78 -21.95 -2.55 23.46
CA VAL A 78 -20.59 -3.03 23.70
C VAL A 78 -19.57 -1.95 23.41
N TYR A 79 -18.49 -1.92 24.21
CA TYR A 79 -17.33 -1.07 23.98
C TYR A 79 -16.27 -1.90 23.25
N ILE A 80 -15.90 -1.48 22.05
CA ILE A 80 -14.97 -2.25 21.21
C ILE A 80 -13.57 -1.66 21.33
N PHE A 81 -12.72 -2.30 22.14
CA PHE A 81 -11.32 -1.91 22.24
C PHE A 81 -10.55 -2.33 20.99
N ARG A 82 -9.87 -1.36 20.37
CA ARG A 82 -9.09 -1.56 19.14
C ARG A 82 -7.67 -1.05 19.30
N LEU A 83 -6.72 -1.72 18.64
CA LEU A 83 -5.35 -1.26 18.47
C LEU A 83 -5.00 -1.32 16.98
N GLY A 84 -4.67 -0.18 16.39
CA GLY A 84 -4.33 -0.11 14.96
C GLY A 84 -5.42 -0.64 14.04
N GLY A 85 -6.70 -0.38 14.35
CA GLY A 85 -7.84 -0.92 13.62
C GLY A 85 -8.19 -2.38 13.96
N ILE A 86 -7.32 -3.07 14.72
CA ILE A 86 -7.53 -4.46 15.16
C ILE A 86 -8.51 -4.46 16.32
N LYS A 87 -9.60 -5.20 16.18
CA LYS A 87 -10.51 -5.48 17.30
C LYS A 87 -9.84 -6.44 18.27
N VAL A 88 -9.46 -5.91 19.44
CA VAL A 88 -8.74 -6.66 20.49
C VAL A 88 -9.68 -7.27 21.49
N ALA A 89 -10.68 -6.51 21.94
CA ALA A 89 -11.65 -6.99 22.94
C ALA A 89 -13.03 -6.36 22.73
N ASN A 90 -14.07 -7.10 23.09
CA ASN A 90 -15.38 -6.57 23.42
C ASN A 90 -15.48 -6.43 24.94
N ILE A 91 -15.95 -5.28 25.39
CA ILE A 91 -16.19 -4.96 26.78
C ILE A 91 -17.69 -4.71 26.91
N TYR A 92 -18.38 -5.52 27.69
CA TYR A 92 -19.81 -5.44 27.90
C TYR A 92 -20.14 -4.62 29.14
N ASP A 93 -21.31 -4.02 29.16
CA ASP A 93 -21.75 -3.16 30.27
C ASP A 93 -21.81 -3.89 31.63
N ASN A 94 -22.05 -5.20 31.59
CA ASN A 94 -22.00 -6.06 32.79
C ASN A 94 -20.56 -6.39 33.27
N GLY A 95 -19.53 -5.76 32.71
CA GLY A 95 -18.14 -5.98 33.05
C GLY A 95 -17.49 -7.21 32.40
N LYS A 96 -18.22 -8.00 31.60
CA LYS A 96 -17.63 -9.11 30.84
C LYS A 96 -16.68 -8.57 29.80
N ILE A 97 -15.48 -9.18 29.69
CA ILE A 97 -14.50 -8.87 28.64
C ILE A 97 -14.27 -10.11 27.80
N GLU A 98 -14.45 -9.97 26.49
CA GLU A 98 -14.22 -11.03 25.52
C GLU A 98 -13.01 -10.67 24.65
N ILE A 99 -11.88 -11.31 24.89
CA ILE A 99 -10.65 -11.09 24.11
C ILE A 99 -10.81 -11.72 22.72
N LYS A 100 -10.67 -10.90 21.68
CA LYS A 100 -10.80 -11.30 20.27
C LYS A 100 -9.47 -11.50 19.57
N ALA A 101 -8.40 -10.84 20.06
CA ALA A 101 -7.05 -11.00 19.58
C ALA A 101 -6.04 -10.85 20.72
N GLN A 102 -5.09 -11.75 20.77
CA GLN A 102 -3.97 -11.70 21.72
C GLN A 102 -2.73 -11.09 21.07
N ILE A 103 -1.79 -10.60 21.89
CA ILE A 103 -0.55 -9.97 21.43
C ILE A 103 0.23 -10.84 20.43
N PRO A 104 0.43 -12.16 20.62
CA PRO A 104 1.10 -12.99 19.62
C PRO A 104 0.40 -13.00 18.27
N ALA A 105 -0.93 -13.02 18.24
CA ALA A 105 -1.71 -12.95 17.01
C ALA A 105 -1.63 -11.55 16.38
N ILE A 106 -1.66 -10.49 17.20
CA ILE A 106 -1.46 -9.11 16.77
C ILE A 106 -0.07 -8.96 16.15
N ASN A 107 0.98 -9.39 16.86
CA ASN A 107 2.35 -9.34 16.37
C ASN A 107 2.51 -10.14 15.07
N LYS A 108 1.97 -11.35 15.02
CA LYS A 108 2.03 -12.19 13.82
C LYS A 108 1.33 -11.50 12.65
N THR A 109 0.15 -10.94 12.86
CA THR A 109 -0.60 -10.20 11.85
C THR A 109 0.16 -8.99 11.33
N LEU A 110 0.77 -8.22 12.23
CA LEU A 110 1.55 -7.04 11.90
C LEU A 110 2.88 -7.38 11.22
N MET A 111 3.47 -8.53 11.59
CA MET A 111 4.75 -8.99 11.07
C MET A 111 4.61 -9.77 9.77
N SER A 112 3.50 -10.51 9.59
CA SER A 112 3.26 -11.41 8.45
C SER A 112 2.34 -10.83 7.39
N GLN A 113 1.92 -9.58 7.53
CA GLN A 113 0.81 -9.02 6.77
C GLN A 113 -0.54 -9.59 7.24
N THR A 114 -1.53 -8.84 7.12
CA THR A 114 -2.94 -9.09 7.44
C THR A 114 -3.54 -10.43 6.96
N LYS A 115 -2.80 -11.32 6.31
CA LYS A 115 -3.26 -12.64 5.88
C LYS A 115 -3.63 -13.58 7.02
N ASP A 116 -2.91 -13.50 8.13
CA ASP A 116 -3.21 -14.29 9.32
C ASP A 116 -4.34 -13.69 10.17
N TYR A 117 -4.89 -12.58 9.71
CA TYR A 117 -6.16 -12.10 10.18
C TYR A 117 -7.18 -13.16 9.86
N LYS A 118 -7.51 -13.97 10.84
CA LYS A 118 -8.76 -14.73 10.77
C LYS A 118 -9.86 -13.68 10.68
N ILE A 119 -10.29 -13.43 9.46
CA ILE A 119 -11.47 -12.64 9.19
C ILE A 119 -12.55 -13.31 10.01
N ASP A 120 -12.96 -12.64 11.06
CA ASP A 120 -14.12 -13.01 11.85
C ASP A 120 -15.27 -13.33 10.86
N VAL A 121 -16.09 -14.31 11.16
CA VAL A 121 -17.26 -14.70 10.36
C VAL A 121 -18.11 -13.47 10.01
N LYS A 122 -18.20 -12.50 10.90
CA LYS A 122 -18.88 -11.22 10.70
C LYS A 122 -18.22 -10.36 9.60
N LYS A 123 -16.89 -10.31 9.49
CA LYS A 123 -16.20 -9.66 8.38
C LYS A 123 -16.53 -10.32 7.04
N THR A 124 -16.63 -11.64 7.01
CA THR A 124 -17.03 -12.38 5.80
C THR A 124 -18.47 -12.06 5.41
N ILE A 125 -19.38 -11.93 6.38
CA ILE A 125 -20.77 -11.53 6.15
C ILE A 125 -20.82 -10.10 5.62
N ILE A 126 -20.09 -9.16 6.21
CA ILE A 126 -20.02 -7.77 5.76
C ILE A 126 -19.43 -7.71 4.36
N LYS A 127 -18.31 -8.38 4.09
CA LYS A 127 -17.73 -8.46 2.73
C LYS A 127 -18.74 -9.02 1.72
N THR A 128 -19.46 -10.09 2.08
CA THR A 128 -20.47 -10.68 1.21
C THR A 128 -21.64 -9.72 0.96
N TYR A 129 -22.07 -8.98 1.98
CA TYR A 129 -23.11 -7.99 1.87
C TYR A 129 -22.69 -6.82 0.96
N ILE A 130 -21.51 -6.26 1.18
CA ILE A 130 -20.92 -5.22 0.33
C ILE A 130 -20.81 -5.72 -1.11
N LEU A 131 -20.31 -6.94 -1.35
CA LEU A 131 -20.19 -7.53 -2.67
C LEU A 131 -21.54 -7.72 -3.37
N LYS A 132 -22.61 -8.00 -2.64
CA LYS A 132 -23.97 -8.18 -3.21
C LYS A 132 -24.68 -6.87 -3.48
N LYS A 133 -24.60 -5.92 -2.56
CA LYS A 133 -25.38 -4.67 -2.61
C LYS A 133 -24.64 -3.49 -3.18
N SER A 134 -23.35 -3.34 -2.91
CA SER A 134 -22.62 -2.17 -3.38
C SER A 134 -22.37 -2.23 -4.89
N LYS A 135 -22.48 -1.09 -5.52
CA LYS A 135 -22.00 -0.88 -6.90
C LYS A 135 -20.47 -0.76 -6.97
N PHE A 136 -19.81 -0.87 -5.83
CA PHE A 136 -18.36 -0.75 -5.69
C PHE A 136 -17.66 -1.91 -6.40
N ARG A 137 -17.05 -1.62 -7.53
CA ARG A 137 -16.40 -2.61 -8.40
C ARG A 137 -15.09 -2.07 -8.99
N THR A 138 -14.58 -0.99 -8.41
CA THR A 138 -13.42 -0.28 -8.94
C THR A 138 -12.35 -0.06 -7.88
N ASP A 139 -11.08 -0.02 -8.31
CA ASP A 139 -9.98 0.60 -7.59
C ASP A 139 -9.36 1.66 -8.52
N LEU A 140 -9.65 2.92 -8.24
CA LEU A 140 -9.23 4.01 -9.12
C LEU A 140 -7.92 4.67 -8.67
N HIS A 141 -7.42 4.32 -7.47
CA HIS A 141 -6.17 4.87 -6.96
C HIS A 141 -5.27 3.76 -6.40
N THR A 142 -4.35 3.33 -7.24
CA THR A 142 -3.36 2.34 -6.84
C THR A 142 -2.09 2.45 -7.69
N HIS A 143 -0.98 1.92 -7.18
CA HIS A 143 0.33 1.95 -7.82
C HIS A 143 0.83 0.54 -8.12
N ILE A 144 1.32 0.29 -9.35
CA ILE A 144 1.79 -1.05 -9.77
C ILE A 144 2.86 -1.63 -8.84
N HIS A 145 3.65 -0.76 -8.22
CA HIS A 145 4.72 -1.16 -7.32
C HIS A 145 4.25 -1.36 -5.87
N ALA A 146 2.95 -1.49 -5.64
CA ALA A 146 2.37 -1.67 -4.32
C ALA A 146 1.21 -2.68 -4.26
N ASN A 147 0.82 -3.28 -5.39
CA ASN A 147 -0.44 -4.03 -5.51
C ASN A 147 -0.41 -5.48 -5.07
N LEU A 148 0.73 -6.15 -5.16
CA LEU A 148 0.84 -7.56 -4.80
C LEU A 148 1.29 -7.73 -3.36
N ASN A 149 0.68 -8.68 -2.67
CA ASN A 149 1.13 -9.06 -1.35
C ASN A 149 2.50 -9.76 -1.43
N SER A 150 3.18 -9.90 -0.30
CA SER A 150 4.54 -10.42 -0.26
C SER A 150 4.65 -11.88 -0.68
N ASP A 151 3.60 -12.70 -0.48
CA ASP A 151 3.66 -14.10 -0.87
C ASP A 151 3.61 -14.26 -2.39
N ASP A 152 2.80 -13.42 -3.07
CA ASP A 152 2.79 -13.35 -4.52
C ASP A 152 4.15 -12.89 -5.05
N LEU A 153 4.75 -11.86 -4.42
CA LEU A 153 6.06 -11.36 -4.80
C LEU A 153 7.18 -12.38 -4.58
N ILE A 154 7.16 -13.11 -3.46
CA ILE A 154 8.12 -14.17 -3.18
C ILE A 154 7.99 -15.28 -4.22
N ALA A 155 6.77 -15.71 -4.51
CA ALA A 155 6.52 -16.74 -5.54
C ALA A 155 6.97 -16.28 -6.93
N LEU A 156 6.69 -15.03 -7.33
CA LEU A 156 7.19 -14.42 -8.57
C LEU A 156 8.72 -14.36 -8.59
N GLY A 157 9.32 -13.97 -7.47
CA GLY A 157 10.78 -13.92 -7.32
C GLY A 157 11.44 -15.29 -7.53
N ILE A 158 10.84 -16.34 -7.00
CA ILE A 158 11.29 -17.73 -7.21
C ILE A 158 11.07 -18.14 -8.68
N LYS A 159 9.87 -17.98 -9.21
CA LYS A 159 9.55 -18.37 -10.60
C LYS A 159 10.48 -17.70 -11.61
N HIS A 160 10.62 -16.38 -11.52
CA HIS A 160 11.44 -15.61 -12.44
C HIS A 160 12.92 -15.59 -12.08
N GLN A 161 13.28 -16.12 -10.91
CA GLN A 161 14.67 -16.21 -10.46
C GLN A 161 15.36 -14.85 -10.45
N ILE A 162 14.81 -13.91 -9.68
CA ILE A 162 15.36 -12.56 -9.58
C ILE A 162 16.73 -12.53 -8.89
N LYS A 163 17.53 -11.53 -9.19
CA LYS A 163 18.78 -11.24 -8.48
C LYS A 163 18.46 -10.62 -7.11
N TYR A 164 18.93 -11.25 -6.06
CA TYR A 164 18.74 -10.74 -4.70
C TYR A 164 20.09 -10.32 -4.11
N SER A 165 20.23 -9.06 -3.66
CA SER A 165 21.53 -8.53 -3.35
C SER A 165 22.05 -8.94 -1.97
N LEU A 166 23.37 -9.04 -1.84
CA LEU A 166 24.04 -9.29 -0.57
C LEU A 166 23.73 -8.21 0.46
N TYR A 167 23.45 -6.97 0.02
CA TYR A 167 23.04 -5.90 0.90
C TYR A 167 21.77 -6.25 1.70
N TYR A 168 20.74 -6.79 1.03
CA TYR A 168 19.50 -7.20 1.71
C TYR A 168 19.71 -8.43 2.58
N ILE A 169 20.52 -9.38 2.12
CA ILE A 169 20.86 -10.58 2.90
C ILE A 169 21.48 -10.16 4.25
N LYS A 170 22.47 -9.28 4.21
CA LYS A 170 23.13 -8.78 5.44
C LYS A 170 22.16 -7.97 6.31
N LYS A 171 21.41 -7.07 5.70
CA LYS A 171 20.54 -6.17 6.45
C LYS A 171 19.38 -6.89 7.13
N LEU A 172 18.82 -7.91 6.49
CA LEU A 172 17.77 -8.76 7.07
C LEU A 172 18.32 -9.85 7.99
N GLY A 173 19.64 -10.07 8.00
CA GLY A 173 20.23 -11.19 8.71
C GLY A 173 19.74 -12.53 8.17
N LEU A 174 19.63 -12.65 6.85
CA LEU A 174 19.26 -13.93 6.21
C LEU A 174 20.41 -14.92 6.38
N LYS A 175 20.05 -16.16 6.62
CA LYS A 175 21.00 -17.25 6.75
C LYS A 175 21.27 -17.88 5.38
N LEU A 176 22.51 -18.09 5.06
CA LEU A 176 22.97 -18.78 3.86
C LEU A 176 23.41 -20.19 4.24
N SER A 177 23.24 -21.15 3.33
CA SER A 177 23.95 -22.44 3.46
C SER A 177 25.45 -22.23 3.25
N ASP A 178 26.29 -23.16 3.72
CA ASP A 178 27.76 -23.05 3.57
C ASP A 178 28.17 -22.88 2.11
N LYS A 179 27.53 -23.61 1.19
CA LYS A 179 27.74 -23.47 -0.24
C LYS A 179 27.43 -22.07 -0.73
N GLN A 180 26.26 -21.55 -0.39
CA GLN A 180 25.81 -20.21 -0.78
C GLN A 180 26.74 -19.13 -0.19
N ALA A 181 27.15 -19.27 1.07
CA ALA A 181 28.05 -18.33 1.72
C ALA A 181 29.40 -18.27 1.01
N LYS A 182 29.97 -19.42 0.62
CA LYS A 182 31.22 -19.51 -0.13
C LYS A 182 31.10 -18.85 -1.50
N GLU A 183 30.07 -19.19 -2.26
CA GLU A 183 29.82 -18.60 -3.59
C GLU A 183 29.63 -17.08 -3.54
N MET A 184 28.87 -16.59 -2.55
CA MET A 184 28.66 -15.14 -2.35
C MET A 184 29.97 -14.44 -1.97
N PHE A 185 30.79 -15.06 -1.13
CA PHE A 185 32.12 -14.52 -0.78
C PHE A 185 33.02 -14.40 -2.02
N GLU A 186 33.10 -15.43 -2.84
CA GLU A 186 33.89 -15.43 -4.08
C GLU A 186 33.41 -14.35 -5.07
N LYS A 187 32.10 -14.23 -5.26
CA LYS A 187 31.50 -13.16 -6.09
C LYS A 187 31.84 -11.78 -5.55
N ARG A 188 31.72 -11.57 -4.23
CA ARG A 188 32.05 -10.31 -3.58
C ARG A 188 33.53 -9.93 -3.78
N CYS A 189 34.44 -10.88 -3.61
CA CYS A 189 35.88 -10.63 -3.83
C CYS A 189 36.20 -10.22 -5.28
N LYS A 190 35.48 -10.80 -6.28
CA LYS A 190 35.64 -10.39 -7.69
C LYS A 190 35.20 -8.94 -7.90
N ILE A 191 34.08 -8.53 -7.28
CA ILE A 191 33.55 -7.18 -7.38
C ILE A 191 34.44 -6.19 -6.60
N GLU A 192 34.98 -6.57 -5.43
CA GLU A 192 35.95 -5.75 -4.69
C GLU A 192 37.17 -5.41 -5.53
N LYS A 193 37.72 -6.39 -6.26
CA LYS A 193 38.83 -6.15 -7.18
C LYS A 193 38.51 -5.13 -8.27
N LYS A 194 37.28 -5.13 -8.78
CA LYS A 194 36.78 -4.15 -9.75
C LYS A 194 36.85 -2.70 -9.21
N TYR A 195 36.62 -2.55 -7.91
CA TYR A 195 36.58 -1.25 -7.23
C TYR A 195 37.86 -0.92 -6.43
N ALA A 196 38.94 -1.70 -6.57
CA ALA A 196 40.16 -1.56 -5.78
C ALA A 196 40.76 -0.13 -5.80
N TYR A 197 40.48 0.63 -6.85
CA TYR A 197 40.95 2.01 -7.04
C TYR A 197 39.81 3.02 -7.11
N SER A 198 38.73 2.75 -6.43
CA SER A 198 37.53 3.63 -6.43
C SER A 198 37.75 4.84 -5.52
N ASP A 199 37.38 6.02 -5.99
CA ASP A 199 37.33 7.26 -5.21
C ASP A 199 36.10 7.36 -4.28
N LEU A 200 35.25 6.33 -4.26
CA LEU A 200 34.07 6.32 -3.41
C LEU A 200 34.45 6.23 -1.93
N PRO A 201 33.81 6.99 -1.03
CA PRO A 201 33.99 6.84 0.41
C PRO A 201 33.75 5.40 0.84
N GLY A 202 34.57 4.85 1.75
CA GLY A 202 34.55 3.44 2.14
C GLY A 202 33.16 2.84 2.46
N LYS A 203 32.33 3.61 3.17
CA LYS A 203 30.94 3.18 3.46
C LYS A 203 30.07 3.08 2.20
N LYS A 204 30.20 4.01 1.25
CA LYS A 204 29.49 3.97 -0.04
C LYS A 204 30.02 2.86 -0.93
N LEU A 205 31.36 2.66 -0.91
CA LEU A 205 32.02 1.59 -1.64
C LEU A 205 31.53 0.21 -1.18
N THR A 206 31.50 -0.04 0.13
CA THR A 206 31.00 -1.31 0.71
C THR A 206 29.56 -1.58 0.30
N ARG A 207 28.70 -0.55 0.39
CA ARG A 207 27.31 -0.68 -0.05
C ARG A 207 27.21 -1.00 -1.55
N LYS A 208 27.99 -0.30 -2.38
CA LYS A 208 28.02 -0.53 -3.83
C LYS A 208 28.42 -1.96 -4.17
N ILE A 209 29.47 -2.48 -3.53
CA ILE A 209 29.93 -3.85 -3.72
C ILE A 209 28.82 -4.85 -3.30
N ASP A 210 28.19 -4.65 -2.16
CA ASP A 210 27.11 -5.51 -1.67
C ASP A 210 25.87 -5.42 -2.55
N ASP A 211 25.55 -4.24 -3.11
CA ASP A 211 24.45 -4.06 -4.07
C ASP A 211 24.70 -4.76 -5.42
N GLU A 212 25.96 -4.87 -5.83
CA GLU A 212 26.36 -5.56 -7.07
C GLU A 212 26.62 -7.06 -6.89
N THR A 213 26.70 -7.55 -5.64
CA THR A 213 26.85 -8.98 -5.34
C THR A 213 25.48 -9.62 -5.18
N PHE A 214 25.13 -10.54 -6.07
CA PHE A 214 23.79 -11.14 -6.13
C PHE A 214 23.81 -12.66 -5.96
N ILE A 215 22.72 -13.17 -5.36
CA ILE A 215 22.33 -14.59 -5.42
C ILE A 215 21.03 -14.71 -6.23
N ASN A 216 20.84 -15.86 -6.89
CA ASN A 216 19.54 -16.23 -7.44
C ASN A 216 18.54 -16.42 -6.29
N PHE A 217 17.43 -15.70 -6.31
CA PHE A 217 16.44 -15.74 -5.23
C PHE A 217 15.82 -17.15 -5.05
N ALA A 218 15.60 -17.87 -6.15
CA ALA A 218 15.12 -19.24 -6.06
C ALA A 218 16.16 -20.16 -5.38
N ASP A 219 17.45 -19.96 -5.65
CA ASP A 219 18.53 -20.68 -4.98
C ASP A 219 18.57 -20.38 -3.48
N LEU A 220 18.49 -19.09 -3.10
CA LEU A 220 18.44 -18.64 -1.71
C LEU A 220 17.34 -19.35 -0.90
N ILE A 221 16.19 -19.60 -1.52
CA ILE A 221 15.04 -20.21 -0.85
C ILE A 221 15.05 -21.73 -0.98
N LEU A 222 15.11 -22.26 -2.20
CA LEU A 222 14.88 -23.69 -2.46
C LEU A 222 16.08 -24.59 -2.10
N ASN A 223 17.30 -24.05 -2.18
CA ASN A 223 18.54 -24.79 -1.84
C ASN A 223 19.05 -24.47 -0.42
N ASN A 224 18.17 -24.02 0.46
CA ASN A 224 18.51 -23.67 1.85
C ASN A 224 17.42 -24.15 2.81
N LYS A 225 17.17 -25.44 2.80
CA LYS A 225 16.05 -26.06 3.52
C LYS A 225 16.01 -25.73 5.00
N GLU A 226 17.17 -25.76 5.67
CA GLU A 226 17.26 -25.54 7.13
C GLU A 226 16.87 -24.14 7.56
N ASN A 227 17.06 -23.15 6.69
CA ASN A 227 16.80 -21.75 6.99
C ASN A 227 15.64 -21.15 6.18
N MET A 228 14.96 -21.96 5.36
CA MET A 228 13.94 -21.52 4.42
C MET A 228 12.83 -20.73 5.10
N GLU A 229 12.25 -21.27 6.16
CA GLU A 229 11.13 -20.68 6.88
C GLU A 229 11.51 -19.33 7.51
N GLU A 230 12.65 -19.29 8.20
CA GLU A 230 13.16 -18.07 8.83
C GLU A 230 13.47 -16.99 7.77
N ASN A 231 14.10 -17.36 6.67
CA ASN A 231 14.42 -16.44 5.59
C ASN A 231 13.14 -15.89 4.93
N ILE A 232 12.17 -16.74 4.63
CA ILE A 232 10.87 -16.33 4.06
C ILE A 232 10.17 -15.34 5.00
N ALA A 233 10.13 -15.63 6.30
CA ALA A 233 9.49 -14.75 7.28
C ALA A 233 10.15 -13.35 7.31
N LYS A 234 11.48 -13.30 7.32
CA LYS A 234 12.24 -12.03 7.28
C LYS A 234 12.02 -11.25 5.98
N ILE A 235 12.04 -11.94 4.84
CA ILE A 235 11.81 -11.32 3.53
C ILE A 235 10.38 -10.77 3.47
N ARG A 236 9.38 -11.56 3.87
CA ARG A 236 7.98 -11.14 3.92
C ARG A 236 7.81 -9.84 4.72
N ASN A 237 8.42 -9.77 5.90
CA ASN A 237 8.36 -8.58 6.76
C ASN A 237 9.02 -7.35 6.13
N SER A 238 9.97 -7.52 5.23
CA SER A 238 10.62 -6.42 4.52
C SER A 238 9.76 -5.81 3.41
N LEU A 239 8.69 -6.48 3.01
CA LEU A 239 7.87 -6.12 1.85
C LEU A 239 6.56 -5.40 2.23
N VAL A 240 6.27 -5.24 3.51
CA VAL A 240 5.05 -4.58 3.99
C VAL A 240 5.39 -3.37 4.81
N LEU A 241 4.71 -2.27 4.49
CA LEU A 241 4.79 -1.07 5.27
C LEU A 241 4.08 -1.25 6.60
N MET A 242 4.80 -1.02 7.67
CA MET A 242 4.26 -1.08 9.03
C MET A 242 4.76 0.11 9.83
N LYS A 243 3.87 0.67 10.63
CA LYS A 243 4.19 1.74 11.55
C LYS A 243 4.57 1.16 12.91
N ASP A 244 5.70 0.52 12.97
CA ASP A 244 6.18 -0.04 14.22
C ASP A 244 7.53 0.53 14.56
N GLY A 245 7.91 1.51 14.97
CA GLY A 245 9.25 2.08 15.25
C GLY A 245 10.42 1.10 15.48
N GLN A 246 10.26 -0.17 15.12
CA GLN A 246 11.20 -1.28 15.29
C GLN A 246 11.48 -2.06 14.01
N ALA A 247 10.97 -1.58 12.88
CA ALA A 247 11.30 -2.18 11.60
C ALA A 247 12.81 -2.12 11.37
N VAL A 248 13.39 -3.25 10.93
CA VAL A 248 14.80 -3.30 10.50
C VAL A 248 15.05 -2.30 9.36
N PHE A 249 14.01 -2.05 8.57
CA PHE A 249 14.01 -1.08 7.48
C PHE A 249 13.06 0.07 7.77
N THR A 250 13.46 1.27 7.36
CA THR A 250 12.55 2.42 7.25
C THR A 250 11.50 2.16 6.16
N ASN A 251 10.43 2.91 6.18
CA ASN A 251 9.39 2.83 5.17
C ASN A 251 9.94 3.02 3.75
N LEU A 252 10.84 3.98 3.58
CA LEU A 252 11.51 4.24 2.31
C LEU A 252 12.37 3.05 1.85
N GLU A 253 13.09 2.41 2.77
CA GLU A 253 13.88 1.21 2.45
C GLU A 253 12.98 0.03 2.06
N LYS A 254 11.85 -0.17 2.74
CA LYS A 254 10.86 -1.21 2.39
C LYS A 254 10.27 -0.98 1.00
N LEU A 255 9.92 0.28 0.69
CA LEU A 255 9.45 0.65 -0.63
C LEU A 255 10.52 0.38 -1.70
N TYR A 256 11.77 0.66 -1.40
CA TYR A 256 12.89 0.39 -2.29
C TYR A 256 13.06 -1.12 -2.56
N ILE A 257 13.01 -1.96 -1.53
CA ILE A 257 13.10 -3.42 -1.68
C ILE A 257 11.93 -3.94 -2.53
N TYR A 258 10.72 -3.51 -2.21
CA TYR A 258 9.52 -3.88 -2.95
C TYR A 258 9.65 -3.52 -4.44
N ARG A 259 10.02 -2.28 -4.74
CA ARG A 259 10.10 -1.77 -6.12
C ARG A 259 11.26 -2.38 -6.90
N TYR A 260 12.46 -2.39 -6.35
CA TYR A 260 13.67 -2.68 -7.10
C TYR A 260 14.09 -4.15 -7.04
N ALA A 261 13.86 -4.82 -5.92
CA ALA A 261 14.17 -6.24 -5.83
C ALA A 261 13.08 -7.12 -6.45
N PHE A 262 11.82 -6.85 -6.16
CA PHE A 262 10.72 -7.73 -6.57
C PHE A 262 9.89 -7.19 -7.74
N SER A 263 9.52 -5.92 -7.73
CA SER A 263 8.60 -5.39 -8.73
C SER A 263 9.24 -5.09 -10.09
N LYS A 264 10.49 -4.61 -10.07
CA LYS A 264 11.33 -4.39 -11.25
C LYS A 264 12.49 -5.37 -11.34
N GLY A 265 12.46 -6.46 -10.57
CA GLY A 265 13.57 -7.36 -10.33
C GLY A 265 14.36 -7.72 -11.59
N LYS A 266 15.68 -7.57 -11.50
CA LYS A 266 16.56 -8.07 -12.54
C LYS A 266 16.61 -9.59 -12.45
N ILE A 267 16.44 -10.26 -13.57
CA ILE A 267 16.47 -11.71 -13.66
C ILE A 267 17.91 -12.21 -13.55
N SER A 268 18.14 -13.28 -12.78
CA SER A 268 19.43 -13.93 -12.69
C SER A 268 19.81 -14.58 -14.03
N GLU A 269 21.06 -14.46 -14.43
CA GLU A 269 21.62 -15.17 -15.58
C GLU A 269 21.87 -16.65 -15.25
N GLU A 270 22.35 -16.90 -14.03
CA GLU A 270 22.51 -18.25 -13.48
C GLU A 270 21.14 -18.79 -13.11
N LYS A 271 20.64 -19.76 -13.90
CA LYS A 271 19.35 -20.40 -13.63
C LYS A 271 19.53 -21.69 -12.86
N ILE A 272 18.58 -21.94 -11.95
CA ILE A 272 18.46 -23.24 -11.28
C ILE A 272 17.20 -23.96 -11.77
N GLU A 273 17.19 -25.27 -11.67
CA GLU A 273 15.98 -26.05 -11.91
C GLU A 273 15.01 -25.91 -10.74
N LEU A 274 13.75 -25.64 -11.07
CA LEU A 274 12.68 -25.54 -10.07
C LEU A 274 12.08 -26.93 -9.82
N GLU A 275 12.86 -27.78 -9.16
CA GLU A 275 12.51 -29.16 -8.87
C GLU A 275 11.24 -29.25 -8.01
N LYS A 276 10.33 -30.14 -8.41
CA LYS A 276 9.05 -30.34 -7.72
C LYS A 276 9.24 -30.69 -6.24
N GLU A 277 10.22 -31.57 -5.94
CA GLU A 277 10.55 -32.00 -4.58
C GLU A 277 10.96 -30.85 -3.68
N LYS A 278 11.72 -29.87 -4.19
CA LYS A 278 12.14 -28.67 -3.45
C LYS A 278 10.96 -27.72 -3.21
N ILE A 279 10.08 -27.58 -4.20
CA ILE A 279 8.87 -26.76 -4.06
C ILE A 279 7.94 -27.36 -3.02
N GLU A 280 7.81 -28.68 -2.95
CA GLU A 280 7.01 -29.37 -1.93
C GLU A 280 7.52 -29.13 -0.50
N GLN A 281 8.80 -28.85 -0.34
CA GLN A 281 9.41 -28.55 0.97
C GLN A 281 9.10 -27.15 1.49
N ILE A 282 8.55 -26.23 0.67
CA ILE A 282 8.13 -24.92 1.14
C ILE A 282 7.04 -25.12 2.19
N THR A 283 7.31 -24.68 3.42
CA THR A 283 6.40 -24.81 4.57
C THR A 283 5.23 -23.83 4.49
N GLU A 284 5.46 -22.64 3.90
CA GLU A 284 4.46 -21.58 3.72
C GLU A 284 3.45 -21.97 2.64
N LYS A 285 2.25 -22.39 3.09
CA LYS A 285 1.21 -22.98 2.24
C LYS A 285 0.79 -22.06 1.10
N ASP A 286 0.66 -20.78 1.35
CA ASP A 286 0.23 -19.82 0.33
C ASP A 286 1.30 -19.63 -0.74
N ILE A 287 2.56 -19.42 -0.37
CA ILE A 287 3.67 -19.29 -1.32
C ILE A 287 3.76 -20.56 -2.20
N LYS A 288 3.69 -21.74 -1.57
CA LYS A 288 3.71 -23.02 -2.30
C LYS A 288 2.57 -23.13 -3.30
N ARG A 289 1.34 -22.82 -2.88
CA ARG A 289 0.15 -22.87 -3.73
C ARG A 289 0.26 -21.89 -4.90
N ILE A 290 0.69 -20.66 -4.63
CA ILE A 290 0.85 -19.60 -5.64
C ILE A 290 1.93 -20.01 -6.64
N LEU A 291 3.09 -20.46 -6.17
CA LEU A 291 4.19 -20.89 -7.04
C LEU A 291 3.79 -22.05 -7.95
N LYS A 292 3.11 -23.06 -7.40
CA LYS A 292 2.59 -24.17 -8.19
C LYS A 292 1.63 -23.69 -9.28
N GLN A 293 0.72 -22.80 -8.94
CA GLN A 293 -0.21 -22.23 -9.92
C GLN A 293 0.53 -21.45 -11.02
N MET A 294 1.54 -20.67 -10.65
CA MET A 294 2.37 -19.94 -11.64
C MET A 294 3.11 -20.88 -12.59
N LEU A 295 3.59 -22.03 -12.09
CA LEU A 295 4.26 -23.02 -12.91
C LEU A 295 3.29 -23.77 -13.83
N GLU A 296 2.07 -24.06 -13.36
CA GLU A 296 1.01 -24.63 -14.21
C GLU A 296 0.56 -23.63 -15.28
N ASP A 297 0.44 -22.34 -14.95
CA ASP A 297 0.11 -21.31 -15.92
C ASP A 297 1.17 -21.22 -17.03
N SER A 298 2.45 -21.41 -16.70
CA SER A 298 3.53 -21.41 -17.69
C SER A 298 3.45 -22.55 -18.72
N LYS A 299 2.57 -23.53 -18.53
CA LYS A 299 2.29 -24.59 -19.50
C LYS A 299 1.19 -24.22 -20.52
N LYS A 300 0.44 -23.16 -20.23
CA LYS A 300 -0.63 -22.67 -21.12
C LYS A 300 -0.04 -21.80 -22.22
N GLU A 301 -0.56 -21.92 -23.43
CA GLU A 301 -0.09 -21.13 -24.60
C GLU A 301 -0.10 -19.63 -24.32
N GLU A 302 -1.14 -19.13 -23.62
CA GLU A 302 -1.34 -17.71 -23.35
C GLU A 302 -0.31 -17.14 -22.38
N TYR A 303 0.34 -17.98 -21.54
CA TYR A 303 1.18 -17.54 -20.42
C TYR A 303 2.59 -18.14 -20.40
N LYS A 304 2.91 -19.04 -21.32
CA LYS A 304 4.19 -19.80 -21.31
C LYS A 304 5.44 -18.92 -21.39
N ASN A 305 5.34 -17.78 -22.05
CA ASN A 305 6.45 -16.85 -22.28
C ASN A 305 6.32 -15.56 -21.49
N ASN A 306 5.44 -15.53 -20.47
CA ASN A 306 5.21 -14.32 -19.70
C ASN A 306 6.48 -13.77 -19.09
N SER A 307 6.69 -12.47 -19.28
CA SER A 307 7.66 -11.70 -18.51
C SER A 307 7.23 -11.58 -17.04
N LEU A 308 8.17 -11.13 -16.20
CA LEU A 308 7.84 -10.80 -14.80
C LEU A 308 6.69 -9.79 -14.70
N LEU A 309 6.65 -8.80 -15.59
CA LEU A 309 5.57 -7.80 -15.64
C LEU A 309 4.23 -8.45 -16.00
N GLN A 310 4.20 -9.30 -17.01
CA GLN A 310 2.99 -9.96 -17.47
C GLN A 310 2.40 -10.88 -16.41
N ASP A 311 3.23 -11.69 -15.76
CA ASP A 311 2.77 -12.53 -14.63
C ASP A 311 2.30 -11.68 -13.45
N LYS A 312 3.00 -10.59 -13.15
CA LYS A 312 2.58 -9.67 -12.09
C LYS A 312 1.19 -9.10 -12.37
N LEU A 313 0.91 -8.65 -13.58
CA LEU A 313 -0.41 -8.12 -13.95
C LEU A 313 -1.51 -9.19 -13.87
N LEU A 314 -1.21 -10.42 -14.27
CA LEU A 314 -2.12 -11.55 -14.13
C LEU A 314 -2.50 -11.78 -12.66
N TRP A 315 -1.51 -11.77 -11.76
CA TRP A 315 -1.76 -11.99 -10.34
C TRP A 315 -2.46 -10.81 -9.67
N VAL A 316 -2.15 -9.57 -10.05
CA VAL A 316 -2.90 -8.37 -9.63
C VAL A 316 -4.38 -8.52 -10.00
N ALA A 317 -4.68 -8.91 -11.23
CA ALA A 317 -6.06 -9.08 -11.68
C ALA A 317 -6.78 -10.23 -10.95
N ARG A 318 -6.08 -11.32 -10.64
CA ARG A 318 -6.63 -12.44 -9.84
C ARG A 318 -6.95 -12.01 -8.42
N GLU A 319 -6.08 -11.20 -7.79
CA GLU A 319 -6.37 -10.65 -6.46
C GLU A 319 -7.57 -9.70 -6.50
N TYR A 320 -7.67 -8.83 -7.50
CA TYR A 320 -8.84 -8.00 -7.70
C TYR A 320 -10.13 -8.80 -7.94
N LYS A 321 -10.06 -9.88 -8.72
CA LYS A 321 -11.21 -10.79 -8.93
C LYS A 321 -11.73 -11.35 -7.60
N LYS A 322 -10.83 -11.76 -6.70
CA LYS A 322 -11.19 -12.26 -5.36
C LYS A 322 -11.89 -11.19 -4.51
N GLN A 323 -11.53 -9.93 -4.70
CA GLN A 323 -12.12 -8.79 -4.03
C GLN A 323 -13.42 -8.30 -4.71
N GLY A 324 -13.82 -8.88 -5.83
CA GLY A 324 -15.00 -8.48 -6.60
C GLY A 324 -14.79 -7.23 -7.45
N ILE A 325 -13.57 -6.72 -7.56
CA ILE A 325 -13.21 -5.57 -8.41
C ILE A 325 -13.29 -6.00 -9.87
N LYS A 326 -13.85 -5.13 -10.71
CA LYS A 326 -14.03 -5.33 -12.15
C LYS A 326 -13.19 -4.38 -13.00
N TYR A 327 -12.76 -3.28 -12.42
CA TYR A 327 -12.00 -2.24 -13.10
C TYR A 327 -11.00 -1.60 -12.16
N ALA A 328 -9.76 -1.48 -12.59
CA ALA A 328 -8.74 -0.79 -11.81
C ALA A 328 -7.90 0.14 -12.68
N GLU A 329 -7.56 1.31 -12.14
CA GLU A 329 -6.64 2.26 -12.76
C GLU A 329 -5.35 2.35 -11.96
N ILE A 330 -4.28 1.90 -12.57
CA ILE A 330 -2.99 1.67 -11.93
C ILE A 330 -1.97 2.71 -12.39
N SER A 331 -1.39 3.45 -11.47
CA SER A 331 -0.29 4.36 -11.74
C SER A 331 1.00 3.64 -12.01
N VAL A 332 1.68 4.05 -13.08
CA VAL A 332 2.91 3.40 -13.55
C VAL A 332 3.92 4.41 -14.11
N THR A 333 5.17 4.29 -13.68
CA THR A 333 6.26 5.18 -14.11
C THR A 333 6.94 4.76 -15.41
N TRP A 334 6.72 3.54 -15.88
CA TRP A 334 7.42 3.02 -17.04
C TRP A 334 6.75 3.38 -18.39
N ILE A 335 5.49 3.79 -18.40
CA ILE A 335 4.78 4.25 -19.61
C ILE A 335 5.35 5.58 -20.13
N VAL A 336 5.86 6.42 -19.24
CA VAL A 336 6.43 7.73 -19.60
C VAL A 336 7.92 7.65 -19.98
N ARG A 337 8.45 6.44 -20.19
CA ARG A 337 9.83 6.23 -20.62
C ARG A 337 9.96 6.26 -22.14
N LYS A 338 10.92 7.04 -22.60
CA LYS A 338 11.23 7.18 -24.03
C LYS A 338 11.92 5.94 -24.60
N GLY A 339 11.71 5.66 -25.87
CA GLY A 339 12.45 4.70 -26.67
C GLY A 339 11.98 3.25 -26.53
N GLU A 340 12.90 2.32 -26.76
CA GLU A 340 12.61 0.88 -26.87
C GLU A 340 12.00 0.27 -25.59
N GLU A 341 12.38 0.76 -24.42
CA GLU A 341 11.85 0.24 -23.14
C GLU A 341 10.34 0.48 -23.03
N GLY A 342 9.89 1.72 -23.31
CA GLY A 342 8.46 2.05 -23.29
C GLY A 342 7.66 1.29 -24.35
N ALA A 343 8.20 1.18 -25.57
CA ALA A 343 7.57 0.43 -26.65
C ALA A 343 7.44 -1.06 -26.33
N LYS A 344 8.49 -1.67 -25.74
CA LYS A 344 8.47 -3.07 -25.29
C LYS A 344 7.37 -3.30 -24.26
N ILE A 345 7.26 -2.42 -23.26
CA ILE A 345 6.25 -2.53 -22.22
C ILE A 345 4.84 -2.42 -22.79
N LEU A 346 4.58 -1.46 -23.67
CA LEU A 346 3.28 -1.34 -24.36
C LEU A 346 2.94 -2.62 -25.13
N LYS A 347 3.91 -3.21 -25.82
CA LYS A 347 3.73 -4.51 -26.50
C LYS A 347 3.36 -5.61 -25.51
N GLU A 348 4.08 -5.74 -24.40
CA GLU A 348 3.78 -6.72 -23.34
C GLU A 348 2.36 -6.55 -22.79
N LEU A 349 1.88 -5.30 -22.62
CA LEU A 349 0.50 -5.03 -22.19
C LEU A 349 -0.53 -5.50 -23.22
N HIS A 350 -0.31 -5.18 -24.50
CA HIS A 350 -1.23 -5.59 -25.56
C HIS A 350 -1.29 -7.11 -25.74
N GLU A 351 -0.21 -7.81 -25.46
CA GLU A 351 -0.16 -9.26 -25.50
C GLU A 351 -0.94 -9.91 -24.35
N ILE A 352 -0.82 -9.39 -23.13
CA ILE A 352 -1.33 -10.11 -21.94
C ILE A 352 -2.73 -9.66 -21.51
N LEU A 353 -3.07 -8.38 -21.62
CA LEU A 353 -4.31 -7.84 -21.05
C LEU A 353 -5.60 -8.46 -21.62
N PRO A 354 -5.71 -8.80 -22.91
CA PRO A 354 -6.89 -9.50 -23.42
C PRO A 354 -7.10 -10.88 -22.76
N HIS A 355 -6.01 -11.61 -22.49
CA HIS A 355 -6.07 -12.91 -21.83
C HIS A 355 -6.45 -12.77 -20.35
N ILE A 356 -5.88 -11.77 -19.68
CA ILE A 356 -6.21 -11.43 -18.28
C ILE A 356 -7.70 -11.07 -18.16
N GLU A 357 -8.19 -10.18 -19.01
CA GLU A 357 -9.60 -9.74 -18.99
C GLU A 357 -10.55 -10.92 -19.25
N LYS A 358 -10.22 -11.80 -20.20
CA LYS A 358 -10.98 -13.01 -20.49
C LYS A 358 -11.02 -13.98 -19.30
N GLU A 359 -9.88 -14.22 -18.62
CA GLU A 359 -9.80 -15.15 -17.49
C GLU A 359 -10.45 -14.60 -16.23
N THR A 360 -10.21 -13.34 -15.93
CA THR A 360 -10.57 -12.75 -14.63
C THR A 360 -11.85 -11.94 -14.64
N GLY A 361 -12.22 -11.38 -15.78
CA GLY A 361 -13.26 -10.38 -15.94
C GLY A 361 -12.86 -9.01 -15.36
N VAL A 362 -11.58 -8.80 -15.07
CA VAL A 362 -11.03 -7.54 -14.52
C VAL A 362 -10.35 -6.75 -15.61
N LYS A 363 -10.77 -5.50 -15.77
CA LYS A 363 -10.17 -4.55 -16.71
C LYS A 363 -9.10 -3.73 -15.99
N LEU A 364 -7.84 -3.93 -16.36
CA LEU A 364 -6.73 -3.12 -15.89
C LEU A 364 -6.47 -1.98 -16.88
N ARG A 365 -6.38 -0.77 -16.38
CA ARG A 365 -6.03 0.44 -17.15
C ARG A 365 -4.89 1.17 -16.42
N PHE A 366 -4.17 2.01 -17.12
CA PHE A 366 -2.96 2.61 -16.58
C PHE A 366 -2.96 4.12 -16.73
N LEU A 367 -2.41 4.76 -15.70
CA LEU A 367 -2.10 6.18 -15.66
C LEU A 367 -0.57 6.36 -15.72
N GLY A 368 -0.09 7.17 -16.63
CA GLY A 368 1.34 7.49 -16.73
C GLY A 368 1.76 8.42 -15.59
N SER A 369 2.68 7.95 -14.76
CA SER A 369 3.12 8.70 -13.57
C SER A 369 4.28 9.64 -13.89
N LEU A 370 4.08 10.91 -13.59
CA LEU A 370 5.07 12.00 -13.65
C LEU A 370 5.49 12.35 -12.21
N SER A 371 6.75 12.12 -11.87
CA SER A 371 7.22 12.29 -10.49
C SER A 371 7.71 13.71 -10.24
N ARG A 372 7.09 14.40 -9.28
CA ARG A 372 7.45 15.77 -8.87
C ARG A 372 8.82 15.87 -8.15
N THR A 373 9.37 14.75 -7.70
CA THR A 373 10.61 14.73 -6.92
C THR A 373 11.77 13.99 -7.59
N LEU A 374 11.46 13.10 -8.55
CA LEU A 374 12.46 12.23 -9.20
C LEU A 374 12.75 12.59 -10.66
N MET A 375 11.94 13.47 -11.25
CA MET A 375 12.09 13.91 -12.65
C MET A 375 12.50 15.37 -12.70
N THR A 376 13.47 15.67 -13.58
CA THR A 376 13.80 17.06 -13.92
C THR A 376 12.70 17.67 -14.79
N GLU A 377 12.70 18.98 -14.94
CA GLU A 377 11.73 19.69 -15.79
C GLU A 377 11.74 19.17 -17.25
N GLU A 378 12.95 18.91 -17.79
CA GLU A 378 13.11 18.33 -19.12
C GLU A 378 12.52 16.90 -19.20
N GLN A 379 12.78 16.08 -18.18
CA GLN A 379 12.21 14.72 -18.10
C GLN A 379 10.69 14.73 -17.95
N LEU A 380 10.13 15.70 -17.24
CA LEU A 380 8.67 15.87 -17.12
C LEU A 380 8.07 16.21 -18.49
N LYS A 381 8.66 17.14 -19.22
CA LYS A 381 8.21 17.50 -20.59
C LYS A 381 8.30 16.30 -21.53
N GLU A 382 9.43 15.62 -21.56
CA GLU A 382 9.56 14.37 -22.33
C GLU A 382 8.51 13.33 -21.94
N GLY A 383 8.27 13.15 -20.64
CA GLY A 383 7.27 12.23 -20.11
C GLY A 383 5.85 12.56 -20.61
N VAL A 384 5.49 13.84 -20.68
CA VAL A 384 4.21 14.29 -21.23
C VAL A 384 4.11 13.93 -22.72
N ASP A 385 5.14 14.18 -23.51
CA ASP A 385 5.14 13.88 -24.95
C ASP A 385 5.01 12.37 -25.20
N VAL A 386 5.75 11.55 -24.45
CA VAL A 386 5.63 10.08 -24.51
C VAL A 386 4.23 9.63 -24.12
N LEU A 387 3.66 10.22 -23.07
CA LEU A 387 2.34 9.86 -22.58
C LEU A 387 1.24 10.19 -23.61
N LYS A 388 1.30 11.33 -24.28
CA LYS A 388 0.38 11.68 -25.37
C LYS A 388 0.38 10.63 -26.49
N VAL A 389 1.55 10.09 -26.81
CA VAL A 389 1.67 9.00 -27.79
C VAL A 389 1.13 7.68 -27.24
N ALA A 390 1.49 7.34 -26.00
CA ALA A 390 1.06 6.11 -25.35
C ALA A 390 -0.47 6.05 -25.14
N ALA A 391 -1.11 7.19 -24.93
CA ALA A 391 -2.56 7.32 -24.75
C ALA A 391 -3.39 7.01 -26.02
N LYS A 392 -2.75 6.71 -27.14
CA LYS A 392 -3.41 6.08 -28.30
C LYS A 392 -3.76 4.62 -28.03
N SER A 393 -3.11 3.99 -27.07
CA SER A 393 -3.47 2.66 -26.58
C SER A 393 -4.72 2.72 -25.71
N PRO A 394 -5.71 1.81 -25.88
CA PRO A 394 -6.92 1.78 -25.05
C PRO A 394 -6.65 1.39 -23.61
N TYR A 395 -5.44 0.98 -23.29
CA TYR A 395 -5.02 0.61 -21.94
C TYR A 395 -4.48 1.80 -21.15
N ILE A 396 -4.10 2.89 -21.81
CA ILE A 396 -3.56 4.09 -21.16
C ILE A 396 -4.67 5.16 -21.12
N VAL A 397 -5.17 5.43 -19.93
CA VAL A 397 -6.40 6.23 -19.77
C VAL A 397 -6.17 7.58 -19.07
N GLY A 398 -4.93 7.89 -18.71
CA GLY A 398 -4.66 9.17 -18.06
C GLY A 398 -3.21 9.37 -17.61
N SER A 399 -3.03 10.45 -16.89
CA SER A 399 -1.80 10.85 -16.22
C SER A 399 -1.96 10.87 -14.71
N ASP A 400 -0.84 10.84 -14.00
CA ASP A 400 -0.80 10.99 -12.55
C ASP A 400 0.45 11.77 -12.13
N ILE A 401 0.29 12.90 -11.47
CA ILE A 401 1.40 13.65 -10.88
C ILE A 401 1.62 13.14 -9.47
N ILE A 402 2.72 12.41 -9.27
CA ILE A 402 3.04 11.67 -8.05
C ILE A 402 4.33 12.17 -7.40
N GLY A 403 4.62 11.62 -6.24
CA GLY A 403 5.86 11.84 -5.49
C GLY A 403 5.60 12.61 -4.22
N GLU A 404 6.59 12.58 -3.33
CA GLU A 404 6.50 13.23 -2.02
C GLU A 404 6.08 14.70 -2.15
N GLU A 405 5.05 15.09 -1.39
CA GLU A 405 4.44 16.40 -1.47
C GLU A 405 5.23 17.43 -0.66
N ILE A 406 6.43 17.76 -1.15
CA ILE A 406 7.37 18.73 -0.56
C ILE A 406 7.46 20.04 -1.34
N ASN A 407 6.61 20.22 -2.34
CA ASN A 407 6.61 21.38 -3.23
C ASN A 407 5.18 21.81 -3.60
N ASP A 408 5.09 23.08 -4.00
CA ASP A 408 3.85 23.66 -4.50
C ASP A 408 3.49 23.08 -5.86
N ILE A 409 2.24 22.62 -6.01
CA ILE A 409 1.76 22.05 -7.27
C ILE A 409 1.77 23.05 -8.44
N ARG A 410 1.74 24.35 -8.15
CA ARG A 410 1.85 25.41 -9.17
C ARG A 410 3.17 25.38 -9.93
N ASN A 411 4.22 24.79 -9.35
CA ASN A 411 5.48 24.58 -10.06
C ASN A 411 5.34 23.64 -11.27
N PHE A 412 4.24 22.86 -11.33
CA PHE A 412 3.92 21.95 -12.42
C PHE A 412 2.83 22.48 -13.34
N LYS A 413 2.47 23.77 -13.24
CA LYS A 413 1.38 24.39 -14.00
C LYS A 413 1.55 24.18 -15.51
N GLN A 414 2.76 24.27 -16.06
CA GLN A 414 3.04 24.03 -17.46
C GLN A 414 2.74 22.59 -17.88
N VAL A 415 3.19 21.61 -17.07
CA VAL A 415 2.91 20.19 -17.28
C VAL A 415 1.40 19.92 -17.23
N ILE A 416 0.72 20.48 -16.24
CA ILE A 416 -0.74 20.36 -16.09
C ILE A 416 -1.44 20.94 -17.32
N LYS A 417 -1.02 22.13 -17.76
CA LYS A 417 -1.59 22.79 -18.94
C LYS A 417 -1.50 21.92 -20.19
N GLU A 418 -0.35 21.34 -20.47
CA GLU A 418 -0.15 20.49 -21.64
C GLU A 418 -1.01 19.21 -21.58
N LEU A 419 -1.18 18.63 -20.40
CA LEU A 419 -2.05 17.46 -20.18
C LEU A 419 -3.53 17.84 -20.33
N VAL A 420 -3.95 19.00 -19.82
CA VAL A 420 -5.33 19.52 -19.95
C VAL A 420 -5.65 19.80 -21.40
N GLU A 421 -4.78 20.52 -22.13
CA GLU A 421 -4.98 20.80 -23.55
C GLU A 421 -5.09 19.52 -24.37
N PHE A 422 -4.25 18.52 -24.10
CA PHE A 422 -4.34 17.21 -24.74
C PHE A 422 -5.68 16.51 -24.40
N ALA A 423 -6.06 16.50 -23.14
CA ALA A 423 -7.30 15.85 -22.69
C ALA A 423 -8.55 16.44 -23.36
N VAL A 424 -8.63 17.77 -23.47
CA VAL A 424 -9.84 18.44 -24.00
C VAL A 424 -9.87 18.50 -25.53
N ARG A 425 -8.71 18.52 -26.19
CA ARG A 425 -8.64 18.68 -27.66
C ARG A 425 -8.51 17.35 -28.39
N GLU A 426 -7.76 16.40 -27.84
CA GLU A 426 -7.35 15.19 -28.55
C GLU A 426 -7.89 13.90 -27.93
N ASN A 427 -8.12 13.86 -26.61
CA ASN A 427 -8.57 12.66 -25.92
C ASN A 427 -9.55 12.96 -24.79
N ASN A 428 -10.81 13.19 -25.12
CA ASN A 428 -11.88 13.54 -24.15
C ASN A 428 -12.11 12.49 -23.04
N GLY A 429 -11.55 11.29 -23.16
CA GLY A 429 -11.61 10.26 -22.11
C GLY A 429 -10.45 10.29 -21.12
N PHE A 430 -9.41 11.07 -21.42
CA PHE A 430 -8.17 11.11 -20.65
C PHE A 430 -8.37 11.72 -19.26
N THR A 431 -7.90 11.01 -18.25
CA THR A 431 -8.00 11.43 -16.83
C THR A 431 -6.73 12.16 -16.42
N ILE A 432 -6.89 13.28 -15.73
CA ILE A 432 -5.80 13.99 -15.08
C ILE A 432 -5.92 13.73 -13.59
N ARG A 433 -5.01 12.95 -13.02
CA ARG A 433 -4.89 12.73 -11.59
C ARG A 433 -3.69 13.49 -11.03
N ILE A 434 -3.88 14.09 -9.87
CA ILE A 434 -2.84 14.83 -9.15
C ILE A 434 -2.88 14.41 -7.69
N HIS A 435 -1.77 13.92 -7.15
CA HIS A 435 -1.62 13.74 -5.72
C HIS A 435 -1.52 15.10 -5.06
N ALA A 436 -2.48 15.43 -4.21
CA ALA A 436 -2.50 16.67 -3.45
C ALA A 436 -3.23 16.50 -2.12
N GLY A 437 -2.69 17.09 -1.07
CA GLY A 437 -3.20 16.96 0.28
C GLY A 437 -2.93 15.58 0.91
N GLU A 438 -1.88 14.86 0.50
CA GLU A 438 -1.47 13.61 1.10
C GLU A 438 -0.89 13.82 2.50
N ASN A 439 -0.12 14.89 2.67
CA ASN A 439 0.44 15.31 3.94
C ASN A 439 0.20 16.82 4.16
N ASP A 440 0.59 17.33 5.31
CA ASP A 440 0.32 18.70 5.72
C ASP A 440 1.41 19.72 5.36
N SER A 441 2.40 19.34 4.56
CA SER A 441 3.51 20.21 4.16
C SER A 441 3.05 21.36 3.25
N PHE A 442 2.08 21.08 2.37
CA PHE A 442 1.49 22.07 1.45
C PHE A 442 -0.03 21.95 1.44
N ARG A 443 -0.66 22.46 2.50
CA ARG A 443 -2.11 22.32 2.71
C ARG A 443 -2.96 22.94 1.61
N GLU A 444 -2.46 23.98 0.93
CA GLU A 444 -3.20 24.59 -0.18
C GLU A 444 -3.02 23.87 -1.52
N ASN A 445 -2.34 22.72 -1.57
CA ASN A 445 -2.13 22.03 -2.84
C ASN A 445 -3.41 21.43 -3.44
N VAL A 446 -4.43 21.11 -2.63
CA VAL A 446 -5.71 20.60 -3.15
C VAL A 446 -6.40 21.66 -4.02
N GLU A 447 -6.64 22.85 -3.46
CA GLU A 447 -7.28 23.95 -4.19
C GLU A 447 -6.40 24.47 -5.32
N ARG A 448 -5.08 24.52 -5.14
CA ARG A 448 -4.13 24.90 -6.18
C ARG A 448 -4.11 23.93 -7.35
N ALA A 449 -4.23 22.62 -7.09
CA ALA A 449 -4.33 21.62 -8.14
C ALA A 449 -5.61 21.79 -8.95
N VAL A 450 -6.75 21.96 -8.30
CA VAL A 450 -8.03 22.23 -8.95
C VAL A 450 -7.96 23.50 -9.79
N SER A 451 -7.43 24.59 -9.23
CA SER A 451 -7.25 25.87 -9.92
C SER A 451 -6.31 25.73 -11.13
N CYS A 452 -5.17 25.05 -10.98
CA CYS A 452 -4.24 24.84 -12.09
C CYS A 452 -4.89 24.09 -13.27
N VAL A 453 -5.68 23.05 -12.99
CA VAL A 453 -6.41 22.34 -14.05
C VAL A 453 -7.43 23.26 -14.70
N LYS A 454 -8.24 23.96 -13.91
CA LYS A 454 -9.30 24.84 -14.39
C LYS A 454 -8.77 26.00 -15.24
N GLU A 455 -7.75 26.70 -14.76
CA GLU A 455 -7.10 27.79 -15.49
C GLU A 455 -6.40 27.36 -16.79
N SER A 456 -6.11 26.06 -16.90
CA SER A 456 -5.48 25.48 -18.09
C SER A 456 -6.50 25.05 -19.16
N VAL A 457 -7.79 25.06 -18.84
CA VAL A 457 -8.84 24.71 -19.82
C VAL A 457 -8.96 25.82 -20.86
N PRO A 458 -8.78 25.53 -22.15
CA PRO A 458 -8.92 26.54 -23.19
C PRO A 458 -10.36 27.05 -23.29
N GLU A 459 -10.51 28.28 -23.77
CA GLU A 459 -11.82 28.88 -23.98
C GLU A 459 -12.74 28.01 -24.84
N GLY A 460 -13.99 27.87 -24.44
CA GLY A 460 -14.99 27.04 -25.12
C GLY A 460 -14.97 25.56 -24.77
N TYR A 461 -14.00 25.10 -23.99
CA TYR A 461 -13.93 23.69 -23.54
C TYR A 461 -14.47 23.53 -22.10
N LYS A 462 -14.87 22.29 -21.78
CA LYS A 462 -15.26 21.91 -20.41
C LYS A 462 -14.05 21.35 -19.67
N MET A 463 -14.12 21.38 -18.34
CA MET A 463 -13.15 20.73 -17.46
C MET A 463 -12.97 19.26 -17.87
N PRO A 464 -11.73 18.76 -18.04
CA PRO A 464 -11.49 17.36 -18.30
C PRO A 464 -11.78 16.53 -17.04
N LYS A 465 -11.72 15.19 -17.15
CA LYS A 465 -11.80 14.33 -15.97
C LYS A 465 -10.62 14.63 -15.05
N CYS A 466 -10.92 15.28 -13.92
CA CYS A 466 -9.93 15.66 -12.91
C CYS A 466 -10.15 14.86 -11.63
N ARG A 467 -9.07 14.26 -11.11
CA ARG A 467 -9.08 13.54 -9.84
C ARG A 467 -7.95 14.02 -8.96
N ILE A 468 -8.26 14.21 -7.68
CA ILE A 468 -7.28 14.59 -6.66
C ILE A 468 -7.04 13.39 -5.77
N GLY A 469 -5.82 12.86 -5.81
CA GLY A 469 -5.41 11.77 -4.94
C GLY A 469 -5.17 12.27 -3.52
N HIS A 470 -5.62 11.52 -2.54
CA HIS A 470 -5.61 11.75 -1.11
C HIS A 470 -6.60 12.81 -0.61
N GLY A 471 -6.48 14.08 -1.02
CA GLY A 471 -7.41 15.13 -0.60
C GLY A 471 -7.58 15.30 0.93
N LEU A 472 -6.62 14.79 1.72
CA LEU A 472 -6.71 14.73 3.19
C LEU A 472 -6.49 16.10 3.82
N TYR A 473 -5.52 16.85 3.31
CA TYR A 473 -5.17 18.18 3.78
C TYR A 473 -5.44 19.21 2.68
N GLY A 474 -6.26 20.19 3.00
CA GLY A 474 -6.60 21.31 2.15
C GLY A 474 -6.83 22.57 2.99
N ILE A 475 -7.39 23.60 2.40
CA ILE A 475 -7.90 24.76 3.14
C ILE A 475 -8.98 24.33 4.13
N ASN A 476 -9.21 25.16 5.14
CA ASN A 476 -10.27 24.87 6.10
C ASN A 476 -11.66 24.90 5.41
N LEU A 477 -12.30 23.73 5.36
CA LEU A 477 -13.57 23.52 4.67
C LEU A 477 -14.77 24.22 5.35
N ASP A 478 -14.61 24.69 6.60
CA ASP A 478 -15.65 25.45 7.32
C ASP A 478 -15.63 26.94 6.97
N THR A 479 -14.61 27.42 6.28
CA THR A 479 -14.52 28.80 5.82
C THR A 479 -15.35 29.00 4.55
N LYS A 480 -15.61 30.28 4.22
CA LYS A 480 -16.28 30.60 2.96
C LYS A 480 -15.52 30.09 1.75
N GLU A 481 -14.21 30.22 1.75
CA GLU A 481 -13.32 29.77 0.67
C GLU A 481 -13.38 28.26 0.53
N GLY A 482 -13.43 27.51 1.65
CA GLY A 482 -13.57 26.06 1.64
C GLY A 482 -14.92 25.58 1.11
N ILE A 483 -15.99 26.29 1.49
CA ILE A 483 -17.34 26.02 0.99
C ILE A 483 -17.42 26.31 -0.53
N ASP A 484 -16.86 27.43 -0.97
CA ASP A 484 -16.82 27.80 -2.38
C ASP A 484 -16.02 26.77 -3.19
N LEU A 485 -14.90 26.26 -2.67
CA LEU A 485 -14.10 25.18 -3.28
C LEU A 485 -14.94 23.91 -3.44
N MET A 486 -15.67 23.48 -2.41
CA MET A 486 -16.51 22.27 -2.50
C MET A 486 -17.63 22.42 -3.53
N HIS A 487 -18.24 23.58 -3.63
CA HIS A 487 -19.25 23.88 -4.66
C HIS A 487 -18.63 23.87 -6.07
N GLU A 488 -17.43 24.41 -6.22
CA GLU A 488 -16.69 24.39 -7.47
C GLU A 488 -16.33 22.96 -7.89
N MET A 489 -15.75 22.16 -6.99
CA MET A 489 -15.43 20.76 -7.24
C MET A 489 -16.66 19.97 -7.68
N LYS A 490 -17.79 20.14 -6.99
CA LYS A 490 -19.05 19.51 -7.38
C LYS A 490 -19.51 19.93 -8.77
N LYS A 491 -19.50 21.24 -9.05
CA LYS A 491 -19.92 21.81 -10.34
C LYS A 491 -19.08 21.28 -11.50
N ASP A 492 -17.77 21.22 -11.30
CA ASP A 492 -16.78 20.85 -12.32
C ASP A 492 -16.55 19.32 -12.38
N GLY A 493 -17.21 18.54 -11.51
CA GLY A 493 -17.14 17.09 -11.49
C GLY A 493 -15.79 16.55 -11.03
N VAL A 494 -15.06 17.32 -10.22
CA VAL A 494 -13.79 16.86 -9.62
C VAL A 494 -14.06 15.71 -8.67
N VAL A 495 -13.23 14.69 -8.72
CA VAL A 495 -13.32 13.50 -7.86
C VAL A 495 -12.16 13.51 -6.86
N LEU A 496 -12.48 13.34 -5.58
CA LEU A 496 -11.49 13.09 -4.53
C LEU A 496 -11.30 11.59 -4.32
N GLU A 497 -10.07 11.18 -4.20
CA GLU A 497 -9.70 9.77 -4.00
C GLU A 497 -9.07 9.60 -2.61
N PHE A 498 -9.69 8.83 -1.73
CA PHE A 498 -9.24 8.65 -0.36
C PHE A 498 -8.61 7.26 -0.14
N GLN A 499 -7.49 7.22 0.58
CA GLN A 499 -6.69 6.03 0.89
C GLN A 499 -6.38 6.00 2.38
N LEU A 500 -7.35 5.55 3.18
CA LEU A 500 -7.27 5.67 4.64
C LEU A 500 -6.09 4.90 5.23
N THR A 501 -5.89 3.63 4.82
CA THR A 501 -4.83 2.79 5.38
C THR A 501 -3.44 3.33 5.05
N SER A 502 -3.20 3.78 3.82
CA SER A 502 -1.90 4.36 3.45
C SER A 502 -1.63 5.64 4.23
N ASN A 503 -2.60 6.53 4.33
CA ASN A 503 -2.46 7.78 5.09
C ASN A 503 -2.12 7.53 6.56
N VAL A 504 -2.76 6.54 7.18
CA VAL A 504 -2.46 6.15 8.57
C VAL A 504 -1.06 5.53 8.67
N ARG A 505 -0.70 4.61 7.80
CA ARG A 505 0.59 3.89 7.86
C ARG A 505 1.79 4.74 7.49
N LEU A 506 1.61 5.75 6.65
CA LEU A 506 2.63 6.74 6.32
C LEU A 506 2.75 7.86 7.39
N ASN A 507 1.95 7.83 8.45
CA ASN A 507 1.85 8.89 9.46
C ASN A 507 1.26 10.22 8.94
N ASN A 508 0.62 10.21 7.82
CA ASN A 508 0.00 11.41 7.26
C ASN A 508 -1.30 11.74 7.99
N LEU A 509 -2.02 10.74 8.50
CA LEU A 509 -3.23 10.91 9.28
C LEU A 509 -3.01 10.42 10.73
N THR A 510 -3.01 11.34 11.67
CA THR A 510 -2.82 11.05 13.10
C THR A 510 -4.11 11.11 13.92
N GLN A 511 -5.13 11.83 13.42
CA GLN A 511 -6.44 12.00 14.05
C GLN A 511 -7.51 11.61 13.02
N VAL A 512 -7.99 10.37 13.08
CA VAL A 512 -8.93 9.80 12.11
C VAL A 512 -10.25 10.58 12.05
N GLU A 513 -10.71 11.07 13.20
CA GLU A 513 -11.94 11.88 13.32
C GLU A 513 -11.90 13.20 12.55
N LYS A 514 -10.72 13.68 12.22
CA LYS A 514 -10.51 14.90 11.40
C LYS A 514 -10.47 14.62 9.91
N HIS A 515 -10.76 13.41 9.48
CA HIS A 515 -10.76 13.06 8.06
C HIS A 515 -11.88 13.80 7.32
N PRO A 516 -11.59 14.53 6.22
CA PRO A 516 -12.51 15.47 5.61
C PRO A 516 -13.63 14.83 4.76
N ILE A 517 -13.61 13.52 4.54
CA ILE A 517 -14.52 12.84 3.59
C ILE A 517 -16.00 13.13 3.86
N LYS A 518 -16.42 13.14 5.13
CA LYS A 518 -17.82 13.43 5.48
C LYS A 518 -18.25 14.81 5.04
N GLN A 519 -17.36 15.79 5.20
CA GLN A 519 -17.64 17.17 4.81
C GLN A 519 -17.76 17.28 3.29
N TYR A 520 -16.83 16.71 2.54
CA TYR A 520 -16.94 16.68 1.08
C TYR A 520 -18.23 15.99 0.60
N LEU A 521 -18.57 14.83 1.17
CA LEU A 521 -19.81 14.11 0.84
C LEU A 521 -21.06 14.92 1.15
N SER A 522 -21.08 15.68 2.26
CA SER A 522 -22.24 16.51 2.65
C SER A 522 -22.52 17.64 1.66
N TYR A 523 -21.50 18.15 0.98
CA TYR A 523 -21.62 19.13 -0.09
C TYR A 523 -21.83 18.51 -1.48
N GLY A 524 -21.84 17.19 -1.57
CA GLY A 524 -22.07 16.43 -2.80
C GLY A 524 -20.86 16.43 -3.75
N VAL A 525 -19.65 16.58 -3.22
CA VAL A 525 -18.41 16.34 -3.95
C VAL A 525 -18.26 14.83 -4.19
N ASN A 526 -17.90 14.45 -5.40
CA ASN A 526 -17.65 13.05 -5.72
C ASN A 526 -16.42 12.54 -4.96
N CYS A 527 -16.61 11.51 -4.16
CA CYS A 527 -15.53 10.87 -3.42
C CYS A 527 -15.47 9.39 -3.79
N VAL A 528 -14.27 8.89 -3.99
CA VAL A 528 -14.04 7.46 -4.21
C VAL A 528 -12.94 6.97 -3.26
N GLN A 529 -12.96 5.69 -3.03
CA GLN A 529 -11.94 5.02 -2.25
C GLN A 529 -10.94 4.35 -3.17
N GLY A 530 -9.67 4.38 -2.82
CA GLY A 530 -8.59 3.64 -3.46
C GLY A 530 -7.75 2.88 -2.45
N SER A 531 -7.04 1.86 -2.91
CA SER A 531 -6.17 1.06 -2.04
C SER A 531 -4.76 1.64 -1.88
N ASP A 532 -4.37 2.54 -2.76
CA ASP A 532 -3.01 3.07 -2.94
C ASP A 532 -1.98 1.96 -3.28
N GLY A 533 -2.14 0.80 -2.67
CA GLY A 533 -1.33 -0.38 -2.91
C GLY A 533 -1.62 -1.49 -1.92
N CYS A 534 -2.58 -2.34 -2.25
CA CYS A 534 -3.06 -3.43 -1.39
C CYS A 534 -1.94 -4.22 -0.70
N GLY A 535 -0.94 -4.63 -1.47
CA GLY A 535 0.12 -5.48 -0.97
C GLY A 535 1.10 -4.77 -0.05
N PHE A 536 1.53 -3.58 -0.44
CA PHE A 536 2.53 -2.82 0.30
C PHE A 536 1.98 -2.26 1.61
N TYR A 537 0.73 -1.77 1.58
CA TYR A 537 0.06 -1.26 2.78
C TYR A 537 -0.67 -2.34 3.57
N GLY A 538 -0.69 -3.60 3.10
CA GLY A 538 -1.32 -4.73 3.79
C GLY A 538 -2.82 -4.52 4.00
N THR A 539 -3.51 -4.09 2.97
CA THR A 539 -4.96 -3.88 2.91
C THR A 539 -5.54 -4.45 1.62
N ASP A 540 -6.83 -4.41 1.46
CA ASP A 540 -7.53 -4.64 0.19
C ASP A 540 -8.70 -3.65 0.04
N CYS A 541 -9.29 -3.57 -1.15
CA CYS A 541 -10.37 -2.62 -1.41
C CYS A 541 -11.57 -2.80 -0.47
N MET A 542 -11.83 -4.03 -0.02
CA MET A 542 -12.92 -4.32 0.91
C MET A 542 -12.55 -3.92 2.34
N GLU A 543 -11.28 -4.08 2.71
CA GLU A 543 -10.77 -3.65 4.02
C GLU A 543 -10.73 -2.13 4.14
N GLU A 544 -10.36 -1.42 3.05
CA GLU A 544 -10.49 0.04 2.97
C GLU A 544 -11.94 0.48 3.19
N GLN A 545 -12.89 -0.15 2.51
CA GLN A 545 -14.32 0.13 2.69
C GLN A 545 -14.76 -0.09 4.15
N MET A 546 -14.32 -1.17 4.74
CA MET A 546 -14.63 -1.48 6.14
C MET A 546 -13.95 -0.50 7.10
N ALA A 547 -12.72 -0.07 6.78
CA ALA A 547 -12.01 0.94 7.57
C ALA A 547 -12.75 2.29 7.53
N LEU A 548 -13.20 2.73 6.37
CA LEU A 548 -14.04 3.93 6.23
C LEU A 548 -15.32 3.82 7.07
N THR A 549 -16.00 2.68 7.01
CA THR A 549 -17.22 2.44 7.78
C THR A 549 -16.96 2.45 9.29
N ASN A 550 -15.93 1.75 9.74
CA ASN A 550 -15.69 1.53 11.16
C ASN A 550 -14.94 2.68 11.85
N LEU A 551 -13.98 3.31 11.14
CA LEU A 551 -13.15 4.37 11.72
C LEU A 551 -13.75 5.76 11.53
N LEU A 552 -14.44 5.98 10.42
CA LEU A 552 -15.05 7.26 10.09
C LEU A 552 -16.56 7.28 10.34
N ASN A 553 -17.13 6.18 10.81
CA ASN A 553 -18.58 6.03 11.02
C ASN A 553 -19.39 6.46 9.78
N LEU A 554 -18.95 6.04 8.59
CA LEU A 554 -19.72 6.25 7.38
C LEU A 554 -20.92 5.31 7.36
N THR A 555 -22.09 5.84 7.01
CA THR A 555 -23.29 5.05 6.83
C THR A 555 -23.27 4.30 5.50
N GLU A 556 -24.18 3.34 5.32
CA GLU A 556 -24.37 2.68 4.02
C GLU A 556 -24.72 3.71 2.92
N GLU A 557 -25.48 4.74 3.25
CA GLU A 557 -25.83 5.82 2.33
C GLU A 557 -24.58 6.61 1.91
N ASP A 558 -23.69 6.93 2.85
CA ASP A 558 -22.43 7.63 2.54
C ASP A 558 -21.55 6.79 1.61
N LEU A 559 -21.50 5.47 1.81
CA LEU A 559 -20.72 4.56 0.98
C LEU A 559 -21.29 4.35 -0.43
N MET A 560 -22.53 4.73 -0.66
CA MET A 560 -23.22 4.62 -1.94
C MET A 560 -23.18 5.91 -2.76
N LYS A 561 -22.81 7.02 -2.14
CA LYS A 561 -22.57 8.32 -2.79
C LYS A 561 -21.22 8.35 -3.47
#